data_12573009227bc140b410e1019bbec3ef
#
_entry.id   12573009227bc140b410e1019bbec3ef
#
_cell.length_a   1.000
_cell.length_b   1.000
_cell.length_c   1.000
_cell.angle_alpha   90.00
_cell.angle_beta   90.00
_cell.angle_gamma   90.00
#
_symmetry.space_group_name_H-M   'P 1'
#
loop_
_entity.id
_entity.type
_entity.pdbx_description
1 polymer ?
#
loop_
_entity_poly.entity_id
_entity_poly.type
_entity_poly.pdbx_seq_one_letter_code
_entity_poly.pdbx_strand_id
1 'polypeptide(L)'
;MEPTFEKLLVILAEAGVEFVVVGGVAVTLHGYVRLTEDVDILIESSPTNIQRFLDSLANYGEGFARELSSEDFTDEEGAIRIVEETELSQVDVFTRISGLRYLDLKMDASILSLHGHEIAYASKSALIRLKSNSVREKDQFDVAALRQLEIDPEAFH
;
A
#
# COMPACT_ATOMS: atom_id res chain seq x y z
N MET A 1 20.21 4.74 -2.80
CA MET A 1 19.29 4.21 -3.83
C MET A 1 17.87 4.60 -3.49
N GLU A 2 17.20 5.23 -4.42
CA GLU A 2 15.80 5.54 -4.19
C GLU A 2 14.96 4.27 -4.18
N PRO A 3 14.03 4.16 -3.23
CA PRO A 3 13.11 3.03 -3.24
C PRO A 3 12.24 3.05 -4.49
N THR A 4 12.10 1.91 -5.14
CA THR A 4 11.28 1.78 -6.36
C THR A 4 9.81 2.08 -6.11
N PHE A 5 9.34 1.92 -4.87
CA PHE A 5 7.95 2.20 -4.54
C PHE A 5 7.60 3.69 -4.66
N GLU A 6 8.55 4.61 -4.52
CA GLU A 6 8.26 6.05 -4.64
C GLU A 6 7.75 6.40 -6.03
N LYS A 7 8.38 5.87 -7.07
CA LYS A 7 7.97 6.07 -8.45
C LYS A 7 6.54 5.58 -8.67
N LEU A 8 6.23 4.40 -8.19
CA LEU A 8 4.90 3.80 -8.30
C LEU A 8 3.85 4.67 -7.60
N LEU A 9 4.12 5.09 -6.36
CA LEU A 9 3.18 5.90 -5.59
C LEU A 9 2.91 7.25 -6.26
N VAL A 10 3.93 7.87 -6.81
CA VAL A 10 3.78 9.16 -7.53
C VAL A 10 2.92 8.97 -8.78
N ILE A 11 3.14 7.91 -9.54
CA ILE A 11 2.34 7.61 -10.73
C ILE A 11 0.85 7.49 -10.37
N LEU A 12 0.54 6.76 -9.30
CA LEU A 12 -0.83 6.59 -8.85
C LEU A 12 -1.46 7.90 -8.38
N ALA A 13 -0.70 8.68 -7.62
CA ALA A 13 -1.18 9.97 -7.12
C ALA A 13 -1.44 10.97 -8.26
N GLU A 14 -0.55 11.04 -9.23
CA GLU A 14 -0.72 11.92 -10.40
C GLU A 14 -1.97 11.56 -11.20
N ALA A 15 -2.33 10.30 -11.25
CA ALA A 15 -3.52 9.82 -11.96
C ALA A 15 -4.82 10.03 -11.19
N GLY A 16 -4.75 10.51 -9.94
CA GLY A 16 -5.92 10.70 -9.11
C GLY A 16 -6.52 9.43 -8.54
N VAL A 17 -5.72 8.36 -8.44
CA VAL A 17 -6.15 7.10 -7.84
C VAL A 17 -6.36 7.27 -6.34
N GLU A 18 -7.48 6.82 -5.83
CA GLU A 18 -7.75 6.80 -4.38
C GLU A 18 -7.27 5.49 -3.78
N PHE A 19 -6.26 5.56 -2.91
CA PHE A 19 -5.66 4.39 -2.27
C PHE A 19 -5.02 4.77 -0.94
N VAL A 20 -4.80 3.75 -0.11
CA VAL A 20 -4.05 3.89 1.15
C VAL A 20 -2.95 2.83 1.12
N VAL A 21 -1.71 3.24 1.36
CA VAL A 21 -0.57 2.32 1.46
C VAL A 21 -0.70 1.52 2.75
N VAL A 22 -0.57 0.21 2.65
CA VAL A 22 -0.59 -0.71 3.81
C VAL A 22 0.66 -1.57 3.75
N GLY A 23 0.76 -2.57 4.60
CA GLY A 23 1.86 -3.53 4.56
C GLY A 23 3.22 -2.94 4.94
N GLY A 24 4.28 -3.56 4.45
CA GLY A 24 5.66 -3.24 4.84
C GLY A 24 6.11 -1.83 4.53
N VAL A 25 5.69 -1.27 3.40
CA VAL A 25 6.03 0.12 3.05
C VAL A 25 5.41 1.09 4.05
N ALA A 26 4.13 0.88 4.43
CA ALA A 26 3.49 1.73 5.43
C ALA A 26 4.20 1.65 6.79
N VAL A 27 4.62 0.46 7.21
CA VAL A 27 5.41 0.28 8.44
C VAL A 27 6.72 1.07 8.36
N THR A 28 7.39 1.02 7.23
CA THR A 28 8.63 1.78 6.99
C THR A 28 8.38 3.28 7.09
N LEU A 29 7.26 3.76 6.56
CA LEU A 29 6.92 5.19 6.59
C LEU A 29 6.67 5.69 8.02
N HIS A 30 6.34 4.79 8.95
CA HIS A 30 6.23 5.15 10.38
C HIS A 30 7.57 5.13 11.12
N GLY A 31 8.67 4.85 10.43
CA GLY A 31 10.02 4.91 10.99
C GLY A 31 10.66 3.57 11.32
N TYR A 32 9.94 2.46 11.17
CA TYR A 32 10.52 1.14 11.37
C TYR A 32 11.22 0.70 10.08
N VAL A 33 12.54 0.64 10.12
CA VAL A 33 13.35 0.32 8.94
C VAL A 33 13.37 -1.20 8.72
N ARG A 34 12.92 -1.61 7.55
CA ARG A 34 12.97 -3.00 7.13
C ARG A 34 13.10 -3.05 5.61
N LEU A 35 13.61 -4.17 5.10
CA LEU A 35 13.62 -4.40 3.66
C LEU A 35 12.22 -4.77 3.21
N THR A 36 11.77 -4.13 2.15
CA THR A 36 10.50 -4.46 1.52
C THR A 36 10.65 -4.33 0.01
N GLU A 37 10.19 -5.33 -0.72
CA GLU A 37 10.23 -5.36 -2.17
C GLU A 37 8.85 -5.09 -2.76
N ASP A 38 7.82 -5.22 -1.93
CA ASP A 38 6.43 -5.18 -2.36
C ASP A 38 5.75 -3.93 -1.81
N VAL A 39 4.91 -3.33 -2.64
CA VAL A 39 4.02 -2.27 -2.21
C VAL A 39 2.63 -2.86 -2.09
N ASP A 40 2.02 -2.75 -0.91
CA ASP A 40 0.66 -3.19 -0.67
C ASP A 40 -0.24 -1.97 -0.57
N ILE A 41 -1.29 -1.93 -1.38
CA ILE A 41 -2.26 -0.83 -1.33
C ILE A 41 -3.68 -1.35 -1.20
N LEU A 42 -4.48 -0.62 -0.45
CA LEU A 42 -5.92 -0.82 -0.36
C LEU A 42 -6.58 0.27 -1.20
N ILE A 43 -7.24 -0.13 -2.28
CA ILE A 43 -7.78 0.77 -3.28
C ILE A 43 -9.28 0.97 -3.06
N GLU A 44 -9.77 2.19 -3.30
CA GLU A 44 -11.20 2.44 -3.32
C GLU A 44 -11.79 1.66 -4.51
N SER A 45 -12.86 0.94 -4.28
CA SER A 45 -13.32 -0.13 -5.17
C SER A 45 -14.33 0.26 -6.25
N SER A 46 -14.59 1.57 -6.45
CA SER A 46 -15.49 1.96 -7.54
C SER A 46 -14.86 1.61 -8.91
N PRO A 47 -15.67 1.25 -9.90
CA PRO A 47 -15.16 0.96 -11.25
C PRO A 47 -14.33 2.11 -11.83
N THR A 48 -14.72 3.34 -11.58
CA THR A 48 -13.98 4.53 -12.04
C THR A 48 -12.58 4.59 -11.46
N ASN A 49 -12.45 4.34 -10.15
CA ASN A 49 -11.15 4.38 -9.49
C ASN A 49 -10.26 3.21 -9.92
N ILE A 50 -10.84 2.03 -10.03
CA ILE A 50 -10.10 0.85 -10.52
C ILE A 50 -9.58 1.10 -11.94
N GLN A 51 -10.40 1.70 -12.80
CA GLN A 51 -9.97 1.99 -14.17
C GLN A 51 -8.84 3.03 -14.20
N ARG A 52 -8.89 4.05 -13.33
CA ARG A 52 -7.78 5.01 -13.19
C ARG A 52 -6.50 4.32 -12.77
N PHE A 53 -6.60 3.37 -11.85
CA PHE A 53 -5.46 2.58 -11.40
C PHE A 53 -4.85 1.81 -12.58
N LEU A 54 -5.67 1.08 -13.33
CA LEU A 54 -5.20 0.28 -14.46
C LEU A 54 -4.60 1.16 -15.56
N ASP A 55 -5.25 2.28 -15.88
CA ASP A 55 -4.76 3.21 -16.90
C ASP A 55 -3.43 3.84 -16.49
N SER A 56 -3.26 4.16 -15.22
CA SER A 56 -2.03 4.76 -14.71
C SER A 56 -0.82 3.85 -14.87
N LEU A 57 -1.04 2.54 -14.78
CA LEU A 57 0.03 1.55 -14.88
C LEU A 57 0.15 0.89 -16.25
N ALA A 58 -0.68 1.29 -17.22
CA ALA A 58 -0.68 0.68 -18.55
C ALA A 58 0.69 0.75 -19.24
N ASN A 59 1.46 1.80 -18.97
CA ASN A 59 2.81 2.00 -19.52
C ASN A 59 3.92 1.84 -18.48
N TYR A 60 3.59 1.32 -17.30
CA TYR A 60 4.56 1.12 -16.23
C TYR A 60 5.25 -0.24 -16.41
N GLY A 61 6.57 -0.25 -16.41
CA GLY A 61 7.36 -1.46 -16.62
C GLY A 61 6.99 -2.12 -17.94
N GLU A 62 6.69 -3.41 -17.92
CA GLU A 62 6.25 -4.18 -19.09
C GLU A 62 4.79 -3.93 -19.44
N GLY A 63 4.07 -3.19 -18.61
CA GLY A 63 2.66 -2.88 -18.85
C GLY A 63 1.70 -4.03 -18.57
N PHE A 64 2.01 -4.90 -17.62
CA PHE A 64 1.17 -6.04 -17.28
C PHE A 64 -0.21 -5.65 -16.77
N ALA A 65 -0.37 -4.42 -16.27
CA ALA A 65 -1.68 -3.92 -15.85
C ALA A 65 -2.70 -3.89 -17.01
N ARG A 66 -2.23 -3.83 -18.24
CA ARG A 66 -3.12 -3.87 -19.42
C ARG A 66 -3.84 -5.20 -19.60
N GLU A 67 -3.35 -6.25 -18.96
CA GLU A 67 -3.97 -7.57 -19.00
C GLU A 67 -5.13 -7.72 -18.03
N LEU A 68 -5.32 -6.72 -17.16
CA LEU A 68 -6.38 -6.71 -16.15
C LEU A 68 -7.53 -5.82 -16.57
N SER A 69 -8.73 -6.15 -16.08
CA SER A 69 -9.92 -5.31 -16.24
C SER A 69 -10.53 -5.04 -14.86
N SER A 70 -11.45 -4.10 -14.79
CA SER A 70 -12.14 -3.82 -13.53
C SER A 70 -12.90 -5.02 -12.98
N GLU A 71 -13.27 -5.97 -13.84
CA GLU A 71 -13.97 -7.19 -13.42
C GLU A 71 -13.09 -8.15 -12.62
N ASP A 72 -11.76 -8.04 -12.76
CA ASP A 72 -10.83 -8.84 -11.96
C ASP A 72 -10.77 -8.41 -10.49
N PHE A 73 -11.29 -7.23 -10.18
CA PHE A 73 -11.29 -6.66 -8.83
C PHE A 73 -12.63 -6.93 -8.17
N THR A 74 -12.69 -8.00 -7.39
CA THR A 74 -13.91 -8.40 -6.68
C THR A 74 -13.91 -7.80 -5.27
N ASP A 75 -15.01 -7.99 -4.55
CA ASP A 75 -15.14 -7.55 -3.17
C ASP A 75 -14.62 -8.60 -2.17
N GLU A 76 -13.93 -9.60 -2.66
CA GLU A 76 -13.36 -10.65 -1.83
C GLU A 76 -12.01 -10.24 -1.26
N GLU A 77 -11.65 -10.83 -0.12
CA GLU A 77 -10.32 -10.63 0.43
C GLU A 77 -9.28 -11.36 -0.40
N GLY A 78 -8.10 -10.79 -0.47
CA GLY A 78 -6.99 -11.30 -1.25
C GLY A 78 -6.43 -10.21 -2.15
N ALA A 79 -5.24 -10.44 -2.65
CA ALA A 79 -4.52 -9.46 -3.46
C ALA A 79 -4.52 -9.84 -4.93
N ILE A 80 -4.55 -8.82 -5.77
CA ILE A 80 -4.13 -8.96 -7.17
C ILE A 80 -2.70 -8.47 -7.21
N ARG A 81 -1.79 -9.33 -7.65
CA ARG A 81 -0.36 -9.04 -7.70
C ARG A 81 0.07 -8.64 -9.10
N ILE A 82 0.72 -7.50 -9.19
CA ILE A 82 1.32 -7.01 -10.45
C ILE A 82 2.82 -6.95 -10.25
N VAL A 83 3.57 -7.73 -11.01
CA VAL A 83 5.02 -7.78 -10.96
C VAL A 83 5.57 -7.14 -12.22
N GLU A 84 6.43 -6.13 -12.05
CA GLU A 84 7.07 -5.43 -13.16
C GLU A 84 8.59 -5.59 -13.01
N GLU A 85 9.16 -6.54 -13.73
CA GLU A 85 10.59 -6.88 -13.63
C GLU A 85 11.48 -5.72 -14.07
N THR A 86 11.12 -5.02 -15.13
CA THR A 86 11.87 -3.87 -15.63
C THR A 86 11.99 -2.77 -14.58
N GLU A 87 10.96 -2.57 -13.77
CA GLU A 87 10.95 -1.56 -12.71
C GLU A 87 11.41 -2.13 -11.36
N LEU A 88 11.70 -3.42 -11.30
CA LEU A 88 12.08 -4.13 -10.07
C LEU A 88 11.05 -3.91 -8.97
N SER A 89 9.76 -3.94 -9.31
CA SER A 89 8.71 -3.67 -8.36
C SER A 89 7.60 -4.70 -8.42
N GLN A 90 6.89 -4.80 -7.30
CA GLN A 90 5.71 -5.62 -7.19
C GLN A 90 4.68 -4.84 -6.38
N VAL A 91 3.46 -4.77 -6.87
CA VAL A 91 2.36 -4.16 -6.13
C VAL A 91 1.28 -5.21 -5.90
N ASP A 92 0.83 -5.30 -4.66
CA ASP A 92 -0.30 -6.13 -4.27
C ASP A 92 -1.48 -5.21 -3.99
N VAL A 93 -2.55 -5.39 -4.75
CA VAL A 93 -3.72 -4.51 -4.71
C VAL A 93 -4.87 -5.23 -4.03
N PHE A 94 -5.41 -4.60 -3.00
CA PHE A 94 -6.54 -5.13 -2.24
C PHE A 94 -7.72 -4.19 -2.37
N THR A 95 -8.92 -4.75 -2.40
CA THR A 95 -10.15 -3.97 -2.24
C THR A 95 -10.71 -4.12 -0.83
N ARG A 96 -10.24 -5.14 -0.10
CA ARG A 96 -10.65 -5.44 1.26
C ARG A 96 -9.58 -6.26 1.97
N ILE A 97 -9.25 -5.88 3.20
CA ILE A 97 -8.28 -6.61 4.04
C ILE A 97 -8.85 -6.72 5.45
N SER A 98 -8.95 -7.94 5.97
CA SER A 98 -9.44 -8.19 7.34
C SER A 98 -10.78 -7.50 7.62
N GLY A 99 -11.66 -7.49 6.62
CA GLY A 99 -12.97 -6.86 6.71
C GLY A 99 -12.95 -5.35 6.52
N LEU A 100 -11.79 -4.73 6.32
CA LEU A 100 -11.64 -3.28 6.19
C LEU A 100 -11.51 -2.87 4.73
N ARG A 101 -12.10 -1.74 4.40
CA ARG A 101 -12.08 -1.14 3.06
C ARG A 101 -11.36 0.19 3.08
N TYR A 102 -11.17 0.78 1.90
CA TYR A 102 -10.47 2.05 1.73
C TYR A 102 -10.93 3.13 2.70
N LEU A 103 -12.24 3.38 2.80
CA LEU A 103 -12.76 4.44 3.66
C LEU A 103 -12.46 4.20 5.14
N ASP A 104 -12.45 2.95 5.57
CA ASP A 104 -12.14 2.61 6.97
C ASP A 104 -10.72 3.02 7.35
N LEU A 105 -9.76 2.89 6.44
CA LEU A 105 -8.38 3.24 6.70
C LEU A 105 -8.07 4.69 6.38
N LYS A 106 -8.78 5.28 5.42
CA LYS A 106 -8.56 6.67 4.99
C LYS A 106 -8.90 7.67 6.08
N MET A 107 -9.87 7.35 6.93
CA MET A 107 -10.38 8.25 7.98
C MET A 107 -9.28 8.75 8.92
N ASP A 108 -8.34 7.88 9.29
CA ASP A 108 -7.24 8.23 10.19
C ASP A 108 -5.86 8.03 9.57
N ALA A 109 -5.78 7.92 8.26
CA ALA A 109 -4.53 7.72 7.56
C ALA A 109 -3.57 8.88 7.78
N SER A 110 -2.29 8.54 7.84
CA SER A 110 -1.21 9.53 7.84
C SER A 110 -0.93 9.96 6.39
N ILE A 111 -0.31 11.10 6.20
CA ILE A 111 -0.02 11.66 4.88
C ILE A 111 1.48 11.88 4.72
N LEU A 112 2.01 11.41 3.61
CA LEU A 112 3.38 11.65 3.18
C LEU A 112 3.35 12.50 1.92
N SER A 113 4.17 13.53 1.85
CA SER A 113 4.32 14.32 0.63
C SER A 113 5.50 13.79 -0.18
N LEU A 114 5.24 13.37 -1.42
CA LEU A 114 6.25 12.91 -2.37
C LEU A 114 6.13 13.73 -3.66
N HIS A 115 7.16 14.46 -4.00
CA HIS A 115 7.21 15.24 -5.24
C HIS A 115 5.96 16.12 -5.45
N GLY A 116 5.47 16.72 -4.36
CA GLY A 116 4.30 17.59 -4.41
C GLY A 116 2.95 16.87 -4.36
N HIS A 117 2.95 15.55 -4.25
CA HIS A 117 1.73 14.74 -4.15
C HIS A 117 1.55 14.20 -2.74
N GLU A 118 0.31 14.17 -2.28
CA GLU A 118 -0.02 13.61 -0.97
C GLU A 118 -0.32 12.12 -1.11
N ILE A 119 0.39 11.30 -0.33
CA ILE A 119 0.25 9.85 -0.30
C ILE A 119 -0.31 9.45 1.06
N ALA A 120 -1.50 8.88 1.08
CA ALA A 120 -2.08 8.37 2.31
C ALA A 120 -1.49 7.00 2.65
N TYR A 121 -1.13 6.80 3.91
CA TYR A 121 -0.69 5.49 4.38
C TYR A 121 -1.37 5.19 5.73
N ALA A 122 -1.63 3.91 5.97
CA ALA A 122 -2.40 3.48 7.14
C ALA A 122 -1.75 3.93 8.44
N SER A 123 -2.55 4.35 9.41
CA SER A 123 -2.08 4.74 10.74
C SER A 123 -1.42 3.55 11.45
N LYS A 124 -0.64 3.82 12.49
CA LYS A 124 -0.04 2.78 13.33
C LYS A 124 -1.11 1.85 13.89
N SER A 125 -2.20 2.41 14.41
CA SER A 125 -3.31 1.62 14.96
C SER A 125 -3.95 0.72 13.91
N ALA A 126 -4.17 1.23 12.70
CA ALA A 126 -4.73 0.45 11.60
C ALA A 126 -3.79 -0.67 11.18
N LEU A 127 -2.49 -0.40 11.08
CA LEU A 127 -1.49 -1.41 10.72
C LEU A 127 -1.40 -2.52 11.77
N ILE A 128 -1.45 -2.17 13.05
CA ILE A 128 -1.46 -3.14 14.14
C ILE A 128 -2.69 -4.05 14.00
N ARG A 129 -3.85 -3.45 13.76
CA ARG A 129 -5.10 -4.19 13.60
C ARG A 129 -5.05 -5.15 12.41
N LEU A 130 -4.52 -4.70 11.27
CA LEU A 130 -4.41 -5.52 10.07
C LEU A 130 -3.45 -6.70 10.25
N LYS A 131 -2.37 -6.50 10.98
CA LYS A 131 -1.32 -7.51 11.16
C LYS A 131 -1.49 -8.39 12.38
N SER A 132 -2.28 -7.99 13.36
CA SER A 132 -2.46 -8.71 14.62
C SER A 132 -3.02 -10.12 14.45
N ASN A 133 -3.76 -10.35 13.37
CA ASN A 133 -4.33 -11.67 13.06
C ASN A 133 -3.44 -12.49 12.12
N SER A 134 -2.27 -11.97 11.75
CA SER A 134 -1.36 -12.66 10.86
C SER A 134 -0.61 -13.77 11.61
N VAL A 135 -0.41 -14.89 10.95
CA VAL A 135 0.39 -15.99 11.47
C VAL A 135 1.85 -15.91 11.00
N ARG A 136 2.18 -14.97 10.14
CA ARG A 136 3.55 -14.79 9.64
C ARG A 136 4.42 -14.12 10.69
N GLU A 137 5.59 -14.67 10.93
CA GLU A 137 6.53 -14.17 11.94
C GLU A 137 6.91 -12.70 11.72
N LYS A 138 7.19 -12.31 10.48
CA LYS A 138 7.56 -10.93 10.17
C LYS A 138 6.45 -9.93 10.50
N ASP A 139 5.20 -10.33 10.38
CA ASP A 139 4.06 -9.45 10.72
C ASP A 139 3.95 -9.26 12.23
N GLN A 140 4.30 -10.27 13.02
CA GLN A 140 4.34 -10.14 14.47
C GLN A 140 5.47 -9.21 14.92
N PHE A 141 6.60 -9.23 14.24
CA PHE A 141 7.67 -8.25 14.47
C PHE A 141 7.19 -6.84 14.15
N ASP A 142 6.46 -6.66 13.07
CA ASP A 142 5.91 -5.35 12.68
C ASP A 142 4.95 -4.82 13.74
N VAL A 143 4.09 -5.67 14.29
CA VAL A 143 3.17 -5.30 15.37
C VAL A 143 3.94 -4.83 16.59
N ALA A 144 4.96 -5.58 17.02
CA ALA A 144 5.78 -5.22 18.17
C ALA A 144 6.50 -3.87 17.96
N ALA A 145 7.08 -3.68 16.77
CA ALA A 145 7.77 -2.44 16.44
C ALA A 145 6.83 -1.23 16.41
N LEU A 146 5.63 -1.39 15.83
CA LEU A 146 4.63 -0.32 15.78
C LEU A 146 4.13 0.06 17.17
N ARG A 147 3.95 -0.91 18.05
CA ARG A 147 3.55 -0.65 19.44
C ARG A 147 4.64 0.12 20.20
N GLN A 148 5.89 -0.22 19.95
CA GLN A 148 7.02 0.51 20.54
C GLN A 148 7.04 1.97 20.08
N LEU A 149 6.76 2.24 18.81
CA LEU A 149 6.69 3.60 18.26
C LEU A 149 5.54 4.41 18.88
N GLU A 150 4.46 3.78 19.29
CA GLU A 150 3.36 4.45 20.00
C GLU A 150 3.78 4.87 21.41
N ILE A 151 4.60 4.06 22.09
CA ILE A 151 5.09 4.32 23.44
C ILE A 151 6.23 5.34 23.39
N ASP A 152 7.17 5.17 22.48
CA ASP A 152 8.36 6.00 22.32
C ASP A 152 8.61 6.25 20.83
N PRO A 153 8.04 7.33 20.27
CA PRO A 153 8.19 7.64 18.86
C PRO A 153 9.63 7.86 18.39
N GLU A 154 10.56 8.12 19.33
CA GLU A 154 11.96 8.33 19.01
C GLU A 154 12.79 7.04 19.01
N ALA A 155 12.20 5.91 19.37
CA ALA A 155 12.94 4.65 19.56
C ALA A 155 13.71 4.17 18.33
N PHE A 156 13.25 4.53 17.13
CA PHE A 156 13.82 4.05 15.87
C PHE A 156 14.37 5.15 14.96
N HIS A 157 14.65 6.30 15.54
CA HIS A 157 15.22 7.43 14.79
C HIS A 157 16.75 7.46 14.85
#